data_29bab17bf4762dc45a2207263e0c93ad
#
_entry.id   29bab17bf4762dc45a2207263e0c93ad
#
_cell.length_a   1.000
_cell.length_b   1.000
_cell.length_c   1.000
_cell.angle_alpha   90.00
_cell.angle_beta   90.00
_cell.angle_gamma   90.00
#
_symmetry.space_group_name_H-M   'P 1'
#
loop_
_entity.id
_entity.type
_entity.pdbx_description
1 polymer ?
#
loop_
_entity_poly.entity_id
_entity_poly.type
_entity_poly.pdbx_seq_one_letter_code
_entity_poly.pdbx_strand_id
1 'polypeptide(L)'
;MKRDKIVYGALLCGVVLLCNSCMLGRRQIKSPELELPATVVAGATDSLTMADMAWWNVYSDSTLTALIERTLERNKDMLAASARVRRMRALGRVARADQLPSVSGQLAADTEHNDYEGEPASDDPELGAKVSLAWELDLWGNLRWANRKAVAEYLATVDAQRALQMTLVAEVATAYYELVALDQELSIVRRTLQTRKEGVRQARLRFEGGLTSETALQQAKVELASTATLIPGLESRIALKEHQIALLAGAYPTLRIDRQTMEMHARLPERLKVGLPSELLKRRPDLRQSEQTLRAAEAAMGMASADRFPRITFSLTGGWENDDLKGLFSSPFSYVGGSLVSPLFSFGKKKAKYKAALAACDEARLNYEQKVLEAFREVNDAVVTYRNVRTAAALKRDLQQAAQKYVELAQLQYFNGVINYLDVLDAQRKYFDAQIGLSNAVRDEHLAMVDLYKARGGGWGVERE
;
A
#
# COMPACT_ATOMS: atom_id res chain seq x y z
N MET A 1 -8.66 31.47 60.76
CA MET A 1 -8.45 29.99 60.72
C MET A 1 -9.71 29.13 60.42
N LYS A 2 -10.90 29.36 61.02
CA LYS A 2 -12.13 28.60 60.71
C LYS A 2 -12.80 29.01 59.37
N ARG A 3 -12.78 30.29 59.00
CA ARG A 3 -13.39 30.82 57.74
C ARG A 3 -12.62 30.35 56.52
N ASP A 4 -11.31 30.27 56.62
CA ASP A 4 -10.46 29.85 55.49
C ASP A 4 -10.67 28.38 55.12
N LYS A 5 -10.86 27.50 56.10
CA LYS A 5 -11.19 26.08 55.89
C LYS A 5 -12.54 25.85 55.22
N ILE A 6 -13.52 26.71 55.45
CA ILE A 6 -14.85 26.64 54.82
C ILE A 6 -14.77 27.10 53.37
N VAL A 7 -13.98 28.14 53.06
CA VAL A 7 -13.76 28.64 51.70
C VAL A 7 -13.00 27.60 50.86
N TYR A 8 -11.97 26.97 51.43
CA TYR A 8 -11.25 25.88 50.75
C TYR A 8 -12.12 24.64 50.53
N GLY A 9 -12.98 24.29 51.49
CA GLY A 9 -13.93 23.20 51.35
C GLY A 9 -15.00 23.46 50.28
N ALA A 10 -15.54 24.68 50.22
CA ALA A 10 -16.50 25.08 49.18
C ALA A 10 -15.86 25.15 47.78
N LEU A 11 -14.61 25.60 47.66
CA LEU A 11 -13.85 25.59 46.41
C LEU A 11 -13.55 24.17 45.93
N LEU A 12 -13.18 23.27 46.86
CA LEU A 12 -12.93 21.85 46.54
C LEU A 12 -14.21 21.14 46.12
N CYS A 13 -15.34 21.35 46.79
CA CYS A 13 -16.65 20.81 46.38
C CYS A 13 -17.13 21.38 45.05
N GLY A 14 -16.90 22.66 44.77
CA GLY A 14 -17.20 23.28 43.46
C GLY A 14 -16.40 22.65 42.31
N VAL A 15 -15.11 22.38 42.53
CA VAL A 15 -14.24 21.71 41.55
C VAL A 15 -14.69 20.25 41.32
N VAL A 16 -15.05 19.51 42.37
CA VAL A 16 -15.54 18.13 42.28
C VAL A 16 -16.88 18.04 41.53
N LEU A 17 -17.80 18.98 41.78
CA LEU A 17 -19.09 19.05 41.08
C LEU A 17 -18.93 19.45 39.59
N LEU A 18 -17.99 20.33 39.25
CA LEU A 18 -17.66 20.67 37.88
C LEU A 18 -17.03 19.47 37.12
N CYS A 19 -16.21 18.67 37.80
CA CYS A 19 -15.61 17.46 37.21
C CYS A 19 -16.65 16.37 36.86
N ASN A 20 -17.71 16.20 37.68
CA ASN A 20 -18.76 15.21 37.41
C ASN A 20 -19.73 15.65 36.29
N SER A 21 -19.97 16.95 36.12
CA SER A 21 -20.86 17.48 35.08
C SER A 21 -20.28 17.33 33.65
N CYS A 22 -18.96 17.18 33.49
CA CYS A 22 -18.30 17.09 32.18
C CYS A 22 -18.33 15.70 31.55
N MET A 23 -18.76 14.64 32.27
CA MET A 23 -18.89 13.29 31.66
C MET A 23 -20.13 13.11 30.77
N LEU A 24 -21.12 13.99 30.86
CA LEU A 24 -22.42 13.85 30.15
C LEU A 24 -22.41 14.22 28.68
N GLY A 25 -21.31 14.70 28.13
CA GLY A 25 -21.22 15.12 26.71
C GLY A 25 -20.43 14.20 25.80
N ARG A 26 -19.98 13.04 26.27
CA ARG A 26 -19.24 12.07 25.43
C ARG A 26 -20.18 11.37 24.48
N ARG A 27 -20.35 11.94 23.29
CA ARG A 27 -20.89 11.19 22.14
C ARG A 27 -19.88 10.08 21.84
N GLN A 28 -20.14 8.86 22.34
CA GLN A 28 -19.42 7.69 21.84
C GLN A 28 -19.78 7.58 20.36
N ILE A 29 -18.80 7.82 19.50
CA ILE A 29 -18.95 7.44 18.12
C ILE A 29 -18.91 5.91 18.14
N LYS A 30 -20.05 5.30 17.83
CA LYS A 30 -20.10 3.86 17.60
C LYS A 30 -19.25 3.59 16.38
N SER A 31 -18.37 2.59 16.47
CA SER A 31 -17.74 2.03 15.27
C SER A 31 -18.84 1.75 14.25
N PRO A 32 -18.62 2.04 12.95
CA PRO A 32 -19.64 1.83 11.95
C PRO A 32 -20.12 0.38 12.01
N GLU A 33 -21.42 0.18 12.22
CA GLU A 33 -22.07 -1.13 12.05
C GLU A 33 -22.13 -1.39 10.55
N LEU A 34 -21.12 -2.13 10.04
CA LEU A 34 -21.09 -2.55 8.65
C LEU A 34 -22.09 -3.71 8.48
N GLU A 35 -23.10 -3.51 7.67
CA GLU A 35 -23.96 -4.59 7.20
C GLU A 35 -23.18 -5.44 6.18
N LEU A 36 -22.47 -6.46 6.68
CA LEU A 36 -21.68 -7.35 5.83
C LEU A 36 -22.60 -8.42 5.22
N PRO A 37 -22.39 -8.77 3.92
CA PRO A 37 -23.10 -9.87 3.31
C PRO A 37 -22.73 -11.19 4.00
N ALA A 38 -23.61 -12.18 3.98
CA ALA A 38 -23.38 -13.49 4.61
C ALA A 38 -22.18 -14.23 4.00
N THR A 39 -21.88 -14.00 2.73
CA THR A 39 -20.74 -14.61 1.99
C THR A 39 -20.03 -13.56 1.16
N VAL A 40 -18.69 -13.69 0.96
CA VAL A 40 -17.90 -12.81 0.09
C VAL A 40 -18.32 -13.00 -1.38
N VAL A 41 -18.54 -14.24 -1.80
CA VAL A 41 -18.99 -14.62 -3.14
C VAL A 41 -20.21 -15.51 -3.00
N ALA A 42 -21.23 -15.28 -3.81
CA ALA A 42 -22.47 -16.06 -3.78
C ALA A 42 -22.18 -17.57 -3.92
N GLY A 43 -22.67 -18.38 -2.97
CA GLY A 43 -22.52 -19.83 -2.97
C GLY A 43 -21.19 -20.39 -2.42
N ALA A 44 -20.29 -19.54 -1.88
CA ALA A 44 -19.05 -20.00 -1.25
C ALA A 44 -19.22 -20.09 0.27
N THR A 45 -19.09 -21.29 0.84
CA THR A 45 -19.28 -21.58 2.29
C THR A 45 -17.98 -21.99 2.98
N ASP A 46 -16.83 -21.97 2.29
CA ASP A 46 -15.55 -22.42 2.85
C ASP A 46 -14.98 -21.42 3.85
N SER A 47 -14.76 -21.89 5.08
CA SER A 47 -14.06 -21.12 6.14
C SER A 47 -12.54 -21.09 5.97
N LEU A 48 -11.97 -22.01 5.20
CA LEU A 48 -10.53 -22.04 4.93
C LEU A 48 -10.18 -21.08 3.80
N THR A 49 -9.05 -20.37 3.93
CA THR A 49 -8.58 -19.43 2.92
C THR A 49 -7.18 -19.81 2.46
N MET A 50 -6.91 -19.60 1.17
CA MET A 50 -5.56 -19.75 0.61
C MET A 50 -4.64 -18.54 0.94
N ALA A 51 -5.16 -17.49 1.58
CA ALA A 51 -4.40 -16.29 1.90
C ALA A 51 -3.34 -16.50 2.99
N ASP A 52 -3.37 -17.63 3.70
CA ASP A 52 -2.39 -18.00 4.74
C ASP A 52 -1.08 -18.56 4.18
N MET A 53 -1.07 -18.96 2.91
CA MET A 53 0.13 -19.50 2.27
C MET A 53 0.92 -18.38 1.59
N ALA A 54 2.24 -18.43 1.64
CA ALA A 54 3.08 -17.67 0.73
C ALA A 54 2.75 -18.15 -0.69
N TRP A 55 1.91 -17.41 -1.42
CA TRP A 55 1.31 -17.84 -2.68
C TRP A 55 2.35 -18.11 -3.79
N TRP A 56 3.51 -17.46 -3.73
CA TRP A 56 4.63 -17.75 -4.62
C TRP A 56 5.16 -19.18 -4.46
N ASN A 57 4.94 -19.81 -3.30
CA ASN A 57 5.25 -21.23 -3.12
C ASN A 57 4.28 -22.14 -3.89
N VAL A 58 3.09 -21.66 -4.26
CA VAL A 58 2.14 -22.40 -5.10
C VAL A 58 2.69 -22.62 -6.50
N TYR A 59 3.51 -21.67 -6.98
CA TYR A 59 4.09 -21.73 -8.32
C TYR A 59 5.39 -22.54 -8.39
N SER A 60 6.02 -22.84 -7.26
CA SER A 60 7.29 -23.59 -7.18
C SER A 60 8.40 -23.02 -8.08
N ASP A 61 8.33 -21.71 -8.39
CA ASP A 61 9.28 -21.00 -9.23
C ASP A 61 10.33 -20.27 -8.37
N SER A 62 11.54 -20.81 -8.36
CA SER A 62 12.65 -20.27 -7.59
C SER A 62 13.09 -18.89 -8.06
N THR A 63 12.98 -18.59 -9.36
CA THR A 63 13.32 -17.28 -9.94
C THR A 63 12.33 -16.22 -9.49
N LEU A 64 11.03 -16.51 -9.56
CA LEU A 64 10.00 -15.61 -9.07
C LEU A 64 10.18 -15.32 -7.57
N THR A 65 10.43 -16.38 -6.78
CA THR A 65 10.67 -16.23 -5.33
C THR A 65 11.86 -15.33 -5.05
N ALA A 66 13.00 -15.55 -5.72
CA ALA A 66 14.19 -14.72 -5.56
C ALA A 66 13.97 -13.26 -6.00
N LEU A 67 13.19 -13.02 -7.06
CA LEU A 67 12.82 -11.66 -7.49
C LEU A 67 11.94 -10.95 -6.46
N ILE A 68 10.96 -11.65 -5.88
CA ILE A 68 10.09 -11.10 -4.83
C ILE A 68 10.92 -10.75 -3.59
N GLU A 69 11.75 -11.66 -3.10
CA GLU A 69 12.62 -11.42 -1.94
C GLU A 69 13.53 -10.23 -2.17
N ARG A 70 14.20 -10.17 -3.32
CA ARG A 70 15.05 -9.05 -3.70
C ARG A 70 14.27 -7.73 -3.76
N THR A 71 13.05 -7.75 -4.30
CA THR A 71 12.18 -6.56 -4.36
C THR A 71 11.85 -6.07 -2.95
N LEU A 72 11.43 -6.96 -2.06
CA LEU A 72 11.11 -6.59 -0.67
C LEU A 72 12.31 -6.03 0.10
N GLU A 73 13.53 -6.46 -0.25
CA GLU A 73 14.76 -5.98 0.40
C GLU A 73 15.30 -4.68 -0.19
N ARG A 74 15.20 -4.48 -1.51
CA ARG A 74 15.95 -3.45 -2.23
C ARG A 74 15.09 -2.40 -2.92
N ASN A 75 13.80 -2.64 -3.09
CA ASN A 75 12.89 -1.67 -3.70
C ASN A 75 12.88 -0.36 -2.90
N LYS A 76 13.03 0.79 -3.60
CA LYS A 76 13.18 2.08 -2.95
C LYS A 76 11.90 2.57 -2.28
N ASP A 77 10.74 2.25 -2.83
CA ASP A 77 9.44 2.59 -2.24
C ASP A 77 9.22 1.81 -0.94
N MET A 78 9.62 0.52 -0.91
CA MET A 78 9.56 -0.30 0.30
C MET A 78 10.48 0.23 1.40
N LEU A 79 11.70 0.61 1.04
CA LEU A 79 12.66 1.22 1.98
C LEU A 79 12.17 2.59 2.49
N ALA A 80 11.58 3.40 1.62
CA ALA A 80 10.97 4.68 1.98
C ALA A 80 9.75 4.49 2.91
N ALA A 81 8.90 3.48 2.65
CA ALA A 81 7.79 3.12 3.52
C ALA A 81 8.29 2.69 4.92
N SER A 82 9.37 1.88 4.98
CA SER A 82 10.00 1.50 6.24
C SER A 82 10.56 2.71 7.01
N ALA A 83 11.15 3.68 6.31
CA ALA A 83 11.60 4.93 6.92
C ALA A 83 10.42 5.77 7.44
N ARG A 84 9.29 5.80 6.72
CA ARG A 84 8.06 6.47 7.14
C ARG A 84 7.48 5.86 8.42
N VAL A 85 7.47 4.54 8.53
CA VAL A 85 7.06 3.83 9.76
C VAL A 85 7.94 4.22 10.94
N ARG A 86 9.28 4.26 10.77
CA ARG A 86 10.21 4.71 11.82
C ARG A 86 9.95 6.17 12.24
N ARG A 87 9.69 7.04 11.27
CA ARG A 87 9.34 8.45 11.52
C ARG A 87 8.06 8.57 12.34
N MET A 88 6.98 7.88 11.94
CA MET A 88 5.71 7.93 12.65
C MET A 88 5.81 7.33 14.06
N ARG A 89 6.60 6.28 14.23
CA ARG A 89 6.90 5.73 15.56
C ARG A 89 7.61 6.74 16.47
N ALA A 90 8.53 7.53 15.92
CA ALA A 90 9.22 8.58 16.67
C ALA A 90 8.25 9.72 17.05
N LEU A 91 7.39 10.16 16.13
CA LEU A 91 6.34 11.16 16.39
C LEU A 91 5.33 10.69 17.46
N GLY A 92 4.99 9.39 17.45
CA GLY A 92 4.16 8.81 18.51
C GLY A 92 4.82 8.88 19.90
N ARG A 93 6.16 8.78 19.96
CA ARG A 93 6.90 8.99 21.23
C ARG A 93 6.86 10.45 21.67
N VAL A 94 6.93 11.41 20.73
CA VAL A 94 6.75 12.84 21.03
C VAL A 94 5.39 13.08 21.66
N ALA A 95 4.30 12.65 21.02
CA ALA A 95 2.94 12.82 21.54
C ALA A 95 2.71 12.14 22.90
N ARG A 96 3.47 11.09 23.22
CA ARG A 96 3.48 10.46 24.53
C ARG A 96 4.26 11.28 25.55
N ALA A 97 5.41 11.86 25.14
CA ALA A 97 6.25 12.69 26.01
C ALA A 97 5.53 13.99 26.41
N ASP A 98 4.70 14.56 25.53
CA ASP A 98 3.90 15.74 25.82
C ASP A 98 2.91 15.57 27.01
N GLN A 99 2.63 14.33 27.43
CA GLN A 99 1.83 14.02 28.61
C GLN A 99 2.63 14.06 29.93
N LEU A 100 3.96 14.11 29.84
CA LEU A 100 4.87 14.08 30.97
C LEU A 100 5.38 15.50 31.28
N PRO A 101 5.83 15.74 32.53
CA PRO A 101 6.50 17.00 32.84
C PRO A 101 7.74 17.22 32.00
N SER A 102 7.93 18.45 31.53
CA SER A 102 9.18 18.90 30.91
C SER A 102 10.08 19.58 31.93
N VAL A 103 11.37 19.31 31.85
CA VAL A 103 12.38 19.99 32.68
C VAL A 103 13.32 20.72 31.75
N SER A 104 13.53 22.01 32.01
CA SER A 104 14.45 22.88 31.25
C SER A 104 15.42 23.58 32.18
N GLY A 105 16.67 23.75 31.74
CA GLY A 105 17.67 24.60 32.37
C GLY A 105 17.83 25.88 31.54
N GLN A 106 17.97 27.02 32.21
CA GLN A 106 18.22 28.30 31.57
C GLN A 106 19.35 29.02 32.32
N LEU A 107 20.30 29.54 31.55
CA LEU A 107 21.26 30.55 32.00
C LEU A 107 20.90 31.81 31.30
N ALA A 108 20.76 32.89 32.03
CA ALA A 108 20.45 34.24 31.50
C ALA A 108 21.50 35.21 31.98
N ALA A 109 21.80 36.16 31.14
CA ALA A 109 22.61 37.32 31.47
C ALA A 109 21.98 38.51 30.73
N ASP A 110 21.29 39.34 31.46
CA ASP A 110 20.53 40.45 30.93
C ASP A 110 21.08 41.74 31.58
N THR A 111 20.97 42.88 30.91
CA THR A 111 21.22 44.19 31.49
C THR A 111 20.13 45.11 31.02
N GLU A 112 19.49 45.81 31.98
CA GLU A 112 18.48 46.80 31.67
C GLU A 112 19.09 48.19 31.86
N HIS A 113 19.04 49.02 30.81
CA HIS A 113 19.46 50.40 30.87
C HIS A 113 18.23 51.29 31.06
N ASN A 114 18.18 51.99 32.21
CA ASN A 114 17.08 52.86 32.57
C ASN A 114 17.54 54.31 32.56
N ASP A 115 16.94 55.16 31.73
CA ASP A 115 17.16 56.59 31.65
C ASP A 115 15.81 57.32 31.77
N TYR A 116 15.46 57.70 32.98
CA TYR A 116 14.20 58.39 33.29
C TYR A 116 14.45 59.87 33.54
N GLU A 117 13.60 60.72 32.98
CA GLU A 117 13.70 62.20 33.12
C GLU A 117 13.69 62.59 34.63
N GLY A 118 14.80 63.13 35.10
CA GLY A 118 15.00 63.58 36.46
C GLY A 118 15.68 62.60 37.40
N GLU A 119 16.10 61.43 36.94
CA GLU A 119 16.91 60.47 37.68
C GLU A 119 18.22 60.14 36.94
N PRO A 120 19.32 59.79 37.64
CA PRO A 120 20.54 59.34 37.00
C PRO A 120 20.28 58.04 36.23
N ALA A 121 20.81 57.94 34.98
CA ALA A 121 20.75 56.69 34.22
C ALA A 121 21.40 55.53 35.03
N SER A 122 20.78 54.37 35.06
CA SER A 122 21.27 53.18 35.76
C SER A 122 21.34 51.99 34.80
N ASP A 123 22.39 51.18 34.93
CA ASP A 123 22.53 49.87 34.32
C ASP A 123 22.26 48.81 35.40
N ASP A 124 21.25 47.98 35.20
CA ASP A 124 20.89 46.86 36.10
C ASP A 124 21.24 45.54 35.44
N PRO A 125 22.45 44.97 35.68
CA PRO A 125 22.80 43.67 35.23
C PRO A 125 22.08 42.58 36.05
N GLU A 126 21.55 41.58 35.39
CA GLU A 126 20.94 40.43 36.03
C GLU A 126 21.55 39.12 35.48
N LEU A 127 22.12 38.32 36.35
CA LEU A 127 22.67 37.00 36.03
C LEU A 127 21.80 35.94 36.70
N GLY A 128 21.27 35.00 35.89
CA GLY A 128 20.37 33.96 36.40
C GLY A 128 20.76 32.55 35.93
N ALA A 129 20.68 31.61 36.84
CA ALA A 129 20.74 30.18 36.58
C ALA A 129 19.53 29.47 37.17
N LYS A 130 18.61 28.97 36.31
CA LYS A 130 17.36 28.38 36.79
C LYS A 130 17.05 27.05 36.12
N VAL A 131 16.42 26.16 36.89
CA VAL A 131 15.80 24.93 36.41
C VAL A 131 14.30 25.04 36.60
N SER A 132 13.57 24.79 35.54
CA SER A 132 12.10 24.88 35.53
C SER A 132 11.50 23.54 35.13
N LEU A 133 10.48 23.10 35.91
CA LEU A 133 9.60 22.00 35.57
C LEU A 133 8.24 22.59 35.16
N ALA A 134 7.74 22.17 34.00
CA ALA A 134 6.40 22.55 33.55
C ALA A 134 5.61 21.29 33.17
N TRP A 135 4.36 21.22 33.61
CA TRP A 135 3.48 20.09 33.34
C TRP A 135 2.04 20.56 33.07
N GLU A 136 1.53 20.22 31.88
CA GLU A 136 0.13 20.44 31.55
C GLU A 136 -0.72 19.30 32.11
N LEU A 137 -1.63 19.62 33.03
CA LEU A 137 -2.55 18.67 33.65
C LEU A 137 -3.69 18.37 32.67
N ASP A 138 -3.64 17.19 32.04
CA ASP A 138 -4.61 16.79 31.00
C ASP A 138 -5.96 16.37 31.58
N LEU A 139 -6.68 17.27 32.28
CA LEU A 139 -7.97 16.99 32.89
C LEU A 139 -9.04 16.65 31.85
N TRP A 140 -9.01 17.34 30.71
CA TRP A 140 -10.00 17.20 29.65
C TRP A 140 -9.62 16.17 28.59
N GLY A 141 -8.42 15.62 28.68
CA GLY A 141 -7.92 14.57 27.79
C GLY A 141 -7.41 15.05 26.43
N ASN A 142 -7.03 16.31 26.29
CA ASN A 142 -6.49 16.83 25.04
C ASN A 142 -5.20 16.08 24.62
N LEU A 143 -4.25 15.96 25.56
CA LEU A 143 -2.98 15.25 25.33
C LEU A 143 -3.19 13.73 25.15
N ARG A 144 -4.13 13.14 25.88
CA ARG A 144 -4.52 11.73 25.71
C ARG A 144 -5.12 11.48 24.30
N TRP A 145 -5.95 12.40 23.82
CA TRP A 145 -6.49 12.31 22.45
C TRP A 145 -5.40 12.53 21.41
N ALA A 146 -4.46 13.47 21.63
CA ALA A 146 -3.30 13.66 20.76
C ALA A 146 -2.45 12.39 20.64
N ASN A 147 -2.18 11.72 21.77
CA ASN A 147 -1.46 10.45 21.77
C ASN A 147 -2.25 9.34 21.04
N ARG A 148 -3.57 9.24 21.25
CA ARG A 148 -4.41 8.27 20.50
C ARG A 148 -4.38 8.51 19.00
N LYS A 149 -4.44 9.78 18.59
CA LYS A 149 -4.30 10.17 17.19
C LYS A 149 -2.96 9.71 16.62
N ALA A 150 -1.86 10.04 17.32
CA ALA A 150 -0.51 9.66 16.89
C ALA A 150 -0.31 8.13 16.80
N VAL A 151 -0.89 7.36 17.72
CA VAL A 151 -0.88 5.89 17.69
C VAL A 151 -1.67 5.36 16.49
N ALA A 152 -2.85 5.90 16.21
CA ALA A 152 -3.66 5.50 15.06
C ALA A 152 -2.96 5.84 13.73
N GLU A 153 -2.35 7.02 13.60
CA GLU A 153 -1.55 7.41 12.42
C GLU A 153 -0.31 6.52 12.25
N TYR A 154 0.35 6.12 13.33
CA TYR A 154 1.45 5.15 13.27
C TYR A 154 0.95 3.79 12.76
N LEU A 155 -0.16 3.26 13.29
CA LEU A 155 -0.73 1.98 12.86
C LEU A 155 -1.21 2.04 11.41
N ALA A 156 -1.85 3.14 10.98
CA ALA A 156 -2.21 3.37 9.59
C ALA A 156 -0.98 3.32 8.67
N THR A 157 0.15 3.89 9.10
CA THR A 157 1.41 3.86 8.33
C THR A 157 2.01 2.45 8.25
N VAL A 158 1.90 1.65 9.30
CA VAL A 158 2.32 0.23 9.29
C VAL A 158 1.47 -0.57 8.31
N ASP A 159 0.15 -0.38 8.33
CA ASP A 159 -0.74 -1.10 7.42
C ASP A 159 -0.60 -0.60 5.97
N ALA A 160 -0.27 0.70 5.75
CA ALA A 160 0.12 1.22 4.43
C ALA A 160 1.40 0.56 3.89
N GLN A 161 2.39 0.31 4.72
CA GLN A 161 3.60 -0.43 4.34
C GLN A 161 3.26 -1.86 3.91
N ARG A 162 2.38 -2.55 4.63
CA ARG A 162 1.91 -3.91 4.28
C ARG A 162 1.13 -3.93 2.97
N ALA A 163 0.29 -2.93 2.73
CA ALA A 163 -0.44 -2.77 1.47
C ALA A 163 0.52 -2.55 0.29
N LEU A 164 1.57 -1.75 0.47
CA LEU A 164 2.62 -1.57 -0.52
C LEU A 164 3.38 -2.89 -0.77
N GLN A 165 3.75 -3.64 0.28
CA GLN A 165 4.38 -4.95 0.15
C GLN A 165 3.54 -5.88 -0.72
N MET A 166 2.25 -6.02 -0.43
CA MET A 166 1.31 -6.84 -1.20
C MET A 166 1.23 -6.40 -2.67
N THR A 167 1.22 -5.09 -2.92
CA THR A 167 1.18 -4.52 -4.27
C THR A 167 2.46 -4.81 -5.03
N LEU A 168 3.64 -4.58 -4.45
CA LEU A 168 4.93 -4.86 -5.08
C LEU A 168 5.12 -6.33 -5.41
N VAL A 169 4.70 -7.23 -4.53
CA VAL A 169 4.73 -8.67 -4.78
C VAL A 169 3.86 -9.03 -5.99
N ALA A 170 2.65 -8.48 -6.07
CA ALA A 170 1.76 -8.71 -7.21
C ALA A 170 2.33 -8.11 -8.52
N GLU A 171 2.89 -6.91 -8.48
CA GLU A 171 3.50 -6.26 -9.65
C GLU A 171 4.70 -7.03 -10.19
N VAL A 172 5.58 -7.54 -9.32
CA VAL A 172 6.72 -8.37 -9.73
C VAL A 172 6.24 -9.66 -10.39
N ALA A 173 5.25 -10.33 -9.79
CA ALA A 173 4.72 -11.55 -10.34
C ALA A 173 4.03 -11.34 -11.68
N THR A 174 3.23 -10.28 -11.80
CA THR A 174 2.59 -9.88 -13.06
C THR A 174 3.64 -9.63 -14.14
N ALA A 175 4.65 -8.80 -13.85
CA ALA A 175 5.71 -8.48 -14.80
C ALA A 175 6.52 -9.72 -15.20
N TYR A 176 6.77 -10.65 -14.28
CA TYR A 176 7.46 -11.90 -14.53
C TYR A 176 6.66 -12.83 -15.45
N TYR A 177 5.38 -13.08 -15.18
CA TYR A 177 4.56 -13.93 -16.05
C TYR A 177 4.32 -13.33 -17.43
N GLU A 178 4.20 -12.00 -17.53
CA GLU A 178 4.17 -11.31 -18.82
C GLU A 178 5.50 -11.49 -19.59
N LEU A 179 6.64 -11.43 -18.90
CA LEU A 179 7.95 -11.66 -19.51
C LEU A 179 8.07 -13.10 -20.03
N VAL A 180 7.70 -14.10 -19.23
CA VAL A 180 7.72 -15.52 -19.63
C VAL A 180 6.79 -15.76 -20.82
N ALA A 181 5.62 -15.12 -20.85
CA ALA A 181 4.70 -15.21 -22.00
C ALA A 181 5.28 -14.59 -23.27
N LEU A 182 5.99 -13.46 -23.17
CA LEU A 182 6.70 -12.84 -24.32
C LEU A 182 7.81 -13.74 -24.86
N ASP A 183 8.58 -14.40 -24.01
CA ASP A 183 9.57 -15.38 -24.43
C ASP A 183 8.94 -16.57 -25.16
N GLN A 184 7.81 -17.06 -24.65
CA GLN A 184 7.06 -18.13 -25.31
C GLN A 184 6.53 -17.68 -26.68
N GLU A 185 5.98 -16.45 -26.76
CA GLU A 185 5.53 -15.85 -28.01
C GLU A 185 6.68 -15.73 -29.02
N LEU A 186 7.85 -15.23 -28.61
CA LEU A 186 9.05 -15.14 -29.44
C LEU A 186 9.52 -16.53 -29.93
N SER A 187 9.46 -17.54 -29.05
CA SER A 187 9.78 -18.92 -29.39
C SER A 187 8.84 -19.47 -30.49
N ILE A 188 7.52 -19.22 -30.36
CA ILE A 188 6.52 -19.61 -31.37
C ILE A 188 6.81 -18.91 -32.68
N VAL A 189 7.04 -17.58 -32.68
CA VAL A 189 7.34 -16.79 -33.88
C VAL A 189 8.63 -17.30 -34.58
N ARG A 190 9.69 -17.57 -33.82
CA ARG A 190 10.95 -18.09 -34.39
C ARG A 190 10.78 -19.49 -35.01
N ARG A 191 10.03 -20.38 -34.37
CA ARG A 191 9.70 -21.71 -34.94
C ARG A 191 8.86 -21.56 -36.20
N THR A 192 7.85 -20.71 -36.18
CA THR A 192 7.00 -20.44 -37.38
C THR A 192 7.82 -19.82 -38.50
N LEU A 193 8.75 -18.90 -38.23
CA LEU A 193 9.64 -18.32 -39.21
C LEU A 193 10.49 -19.39 -39.90
N GLN A 194 11.00 -20.37 -39.14
CA GLN A 194 11.76 -21.48 -39.71
C GLN A 194 10.89 -22.38 -40.61
N THR A 195 9.67 -22.70 -40.20
CA THR A 195 8.71 -23.43 -41.04
C THR A 195 8.37 -22.67 -42.31
N ARG A 196 8.18 -21.35 -42.25
CA ARG A 196 7.89 -20.49 -43.39
C ARG A 196 9.11 -20.36 -44.36
N LYS A 197 10.36 -20.33 -43.85
CA LYS A 197 11.56 -20.40 -44.68
C LYS A 197 11.60 -21.68 -45.53
N GLU A 198 11.27 -22.80 -44.88
CA GLU A 198 11.21 -24.08 -45.59
C GLU A 198 10.06 -24.10 -46.62
N GLY A 199 8.89 -23.52 -46.28
CA GLY A 199 7.79 -23.35 -47.24
C GLY A 199 8.17 -22.52 -48.48
N VAL A 200 8.90 -21.41 -48.31
CA VAL A 200 9.43 -20.62 -49.43
C VAL A 200 10.40 -21.45 -50.29
N ARG A 201 11.28 -22.24 -49.67
CA ARG A 201 12.20 -23.12 -50.39
C ARG A 201 11.43 -24.13 -51.25
N GLN A 202 10.44 -24.79 -50.71
CA GLN A 202 9.61 -25.77 -51.42
C GLN A 202 8.79 -25.12 -52.54
N ALA A 203 8.15 -23.95 -52.27
CA ALA A 203 7.39 -23.21 -53.29
C ALA A 203 8.29 -22.79 -54.47
N ARG A 204 9.54 -22.39 -54.20
CA ARG A 204 10.51 -22.03 -55.23
C ARG A 204 10.86 -23.22 -56.11
N LEU A 205 11.22 -24.37 -55.50
CA LEU A 205 11.57 -25.59 -56.27
C LEU A 205 10.41 -26.07 -57.16
N ARG A 206 9.15 -26.00 -56.64
CA ARG A 206 7.97 -26.37 -57.44
C ARG A 206 7.68 -25.37 -58.57
N PHE A 207 7.93 -24.08 -58.37
CA PHE A 207 7.82 -23.06 -59.40
C PHE A 207 8.87 -23.26 -60.49
N GLU A 208 10.13 -23.44 -60.14
CA GLU A 208 11.23 -23.70 -61.07
C GLU A 208 11.02 -25.01 -61.87
N GLY A 209 10.35 -25.99 -61.24
CA GLY A 209 9.95 -27.25 -61.89
C GLY A 209 8.64 -27.15 -62.71
N GLY A 210 8.02 -25.98 -62.83
CA GLY A 210 6.77 -25.78 -63.59
C GLY A 210 5.52 -26.38 -62.93
N LEU A 211 5.61 -26.80 -61.64
CA LEU A 211 4.54 -27.48 -60.91
C LEU A 211 3.58 -26.54 -60.16
N THR A 212 3.90 -25.26 -60.08
CA THR A 212 3.07 -24.25 -59.40
C THR A 212 3.27 -22.86 -59.99
N SER A 213 2.36 -21.93 -59.75
CA SER A 213 2.43 -20.55 -60.24
C SER A 213 3.42 -19.71 -59.40
N GLU A 214 3.92 -18.62 -59.97
CA GLU A 214 4.73 -17.63 -59.27
C GLU A 214 3.95 -17.00 -58.10
N THR A 215 2.62 -16.89 -58.22
CA THR A 215 1.72 -16.36 -57.14
C THR A 215 1.91 -17.15 -55.84
N ALA A 216 2.01 -18.49 -55.90
CA ALA A 216 2.22 -19.31 -54.71
C ALA A 216 3.59 -19.04 -54.05
N LEU A 217 4.64 -18.83 -54.85
CA LEU A 217 5.96 -18.43 -54.35
C LEU A 217 5.92 -17.05 -53.68
N GLN A 218 5.26 -16.07 -54.29
CA GLN A 218 5.16 -14.73 -53.75
C GLN A 218 4.32 -14.72 -52.46
N GLN A 219 3.24 -15.51 -52.38
CA GLN A 219 2.46 -15.70 -51.14
C GLN A 219 3.32 -16.28 -50.00
N ALA A 220 4.14 -17.30 -50.30
CA ALA A 220 5.06 -17.86 -49.30
C ALA A 220 6.07 -16.82 -48.78
N LYS A 221 6.61 -15.97 -49.67
CA LYS A 221 7.53 -14.87 -49.31
C LYS A 221 6.84 -13.82 -48.44
N VAL A 222 5.59 -13.45 -48.73
CA VAL A 222 4.80 -12.50 -47.91
C VAL A 222 4.63 -13.04 -46.52
N GLU A 223 4.26 -14.30 -46.35
CA GLU A 223 4.10 -14.93 -45.04
C GLU A 223 5.41 -14.98 -44.23
N LEU A 224 6.52 -15.29 -44.92
CA LEU A 224 7.85 -15.27 -44.31
C LEU A 224 8.21 -13.86 -43.83
N ALA A 225 8.05 -12.85 -44.65
CA ALA A 225 8.36 -11.46 -44.32
C ALA A 225 7.46 -10.95 -43.17
N SER A 226 6.17 -11.20 -43.28
CA SER A 226 5.20 -10.83 -42.22
C SER A 226 5.57 -11.42 -40.85
N THR A 227 5.98 -12.69 -40.80
CA THR A 227 6.43 -13.31 -39.54
C THR A 227 7.72 -12.69 -39.02
N ALA A 228 8.67 -12.38 -39.92
CA ALA A 228 9.94 -11.79 -39.54
C ALA A 228 9.76 -10.39 -38.89
N THR A 229 8.76 -9.60 -39.32
CA THR A 229 8.50 -8.26 -38.76
C THR A 229 8.04 -8.30 -37.29
N LEU A 230 7.57 -9.43 -36.78
CA LEU A 230 7.13 -9.57 -35.39
C LEU A 230 8.30 -9.62 -34.39
N ILE A 231 9.46 -10.13 -34.83
CA ILE A 231 10.61 -10.41 -33.96
C ILE A 231 11.15 -9.16 -33.28
N PRO A 232 11.49 -8.05 -33.98
CA PRO A 232 12.05 -6.87 -33.34
C PRO A 232 11.09 -6.25 -32.33
N GLY A 233 9.78 -6.28 -32.60
CA GLY A 233 8.75 -5.80 -31.67
C GLY A 233 8.69 -6.63 -30.38
N LEU A 234 8.80 -7.96 -30.49
CA LEU A 234 8.84 -8.84 -29.32
C LEU A 234 10.12 -8.68 -28.50
N GLU A 235 11.27 -8.62 -29.16
CA GLU A 235 12.56 -8.40 -28.49
C GLU A 235 12.59 -7.08 -27.74
N SER A 236 12.01 -6.01 -28.30
CA SER A 236 11.85 -4.73 -27.62
C SER A 236 10.95 -4.85 -26.40
N ARG A 237 9.78 -5.51 -26.52
CA ARG A 237 8.86 -5.73 -25.40
C ARG A 237 9.49 -6.54 -24.26
N ILE A 238 10.28 -7.55 -24.59
CA ILE A 238 11.04 -8.37 -23.64
C ILE A 238 12.03 -7.49 -22.89
N ALA A 239 12.86 -6.71 -23.60
CA ALA A 239 13.84 -5.83 -22.96
C ALA A 239 13.19 -4.79 -22.04
N LEU A 240 12.08 -4.16 -22.48
CA LEU A 240 11.34 -3.21 -21.65
C LEU A 240 10.76 -3.86 -20.39
N LYS A 241 10.31 -5.11 -20.49
CA LYS A 241 9.79 -5.86 -19.35
C LYS A 241 10.90 -6.25 -18.37
N GLU A 242 12.08 -6.63 -18.86
CA GLU A 242 13.28 -6.85 -18.02
C GLU A 242 13.69 -5.58 -17.28
N HIS A 243 13.66 -4.42 -17.95
CA HIS A 243 13.94 -3.12 -17.30
C HIS A 243 12.92 -2.80 -16.20
N GLN A 244 11.63 -3.09 -16.41
CA GLN A 244 10.59 -2.93 -15.43
C GLN A 244 10.85 -3.81 -14.17
N ILE A 245 11.15 -5.08 -14.37
CA ILE A 245 11.46 -6.02 -13.27
C ILE A 245 12.74 -5.59 -12.53
N ALA A 246 13.76 -5.15 -13.26
CA ALA A 246 14.98 -4.63 -12.64
C ALA A 246 14.70 -3.44 -11.73
N LEU A 247 13.87 -2.49 -12.18
CA LEU A 247 13.44 -1.34 -11.37
C LEU A 247 12.70 -1.78 -10.11
N LEU A 248 11.73 -2.69 -10.23
CA LEU A 248 10.99 -3.25 -9.10
C LEU A 248 11.93 -3.94 -8.11
N ALA A 249 12.92 -4.71 -8.59
CA ALA A 249 13.93 -5.38 -7.79
C ALA A 249 15.02 -4.43 -7.23
N GLY A 250 14.87 -3.10 -7.40
CA GLY A 250 15.83 -2.10 -6.95
C GLY A 250 17.21 -2.21 -7.60
N ALA A 251 17.25 -2.63 -8.87
CA ALA A 251 18.47 -2.85 -9.64
C ALA A 251 18.49 -1.99 -10.92
N TYR A 252 19.68 -1.88 -11.51
CA TYR A 252 19.84 -1.28 -12.83
C TYR A 252 19.34 -2.23 -13.94
N PRO A 253 19.04 -1.71 -15.16
CA PRO A 253 18.54 -2.50 -16.29
C PRO A 253 19.48 -3.60 -16.81
N THR A 254 20.62 -3.81 -16.18
CA THR A 254 21.59 -4.87 -16.47
C THR A 254 21.34 -6.16 -15.68
N LEU A 255 20.26 -6.21 -14.88
CA LEU A 255 19.90 -7.40 -14.12
C LEU A 255 19.54 -8.54 -15.08
N ARG A 256 20.27 -9.64 -14.97
CA ARG A 256 19.92 -10.88 -15.67
C ARG A 256 18.83 -11.62 -14.89
N ILE A 257 17.82 -12.06 -15.62
CA ILE A 257 16.68 -12.80 -15.09
C ILE A 257 16.68 -14.17 -15.75
N ASP A 258 17.02 -15.21 -15.01
CA ASP A 258 16.88 -16.58 -15.49
C ASP A 258 15.39 -16.94 -15.47
N ARG A 259 14.88 -17.48 -16.57
CA ARG A 259 13.46 -17.72 -16.79
C ARG A 259 13.19 -19.20 -16.97
N GLN A 260 12.14 -19.66 -16.33
CA GLN A 260 11.58 -20.99 -16.60
C GLN A 260 10.56 -20.87 -17.74
N THR A 261 10.38 -21.97 -18.49
CA THR A 261 9.33 -22.00 -19.52
C THR A 261 7.95 -22.07 -18.87
N MET A 262 6.92 -21.56 -19.56
CA MET A 262 5.54 -21.56 -19.07
C MET A 262 5.01 -22.98 -18.74
N GLU A 263 5.53 -23.99 -19.41
CA GLU A 263 5.15 -25.40 -19.22
C GLU A 263 5.63 -26.00 -17.89
N MET A 264 6.64 -25.37 -17.25
CA MET A 264 7.20 -25.81 -15.97
C MET A 264 6.43 -25.28 -14.74
N HIS A 265 5.48 -24.37 -14.95
CA HIS A 265 4.72 -23.79 -13.85
C HIS A 265 3.66 -24.77 -13.31
N ALA A 266 3.49 -24.77 -12.00
CA ALA A 266 2.55 -25.65 -11.33
C ALA A 266 1.11 -25.43 -11.82
N ARG A 267 0.33 -26.53 -11.84
CA ARG A 267 -1.10 -26.45 -12.12
C ARG A 267 -1.80 -25.65 -11.03
N LEU A 268 -2.52 -24.62 -11.45
CA LEU A 268 -3.29 -23.78 -10.54
C LEU A 268 -4.46 -24.56 -9.92
N PRO A 269 -4.87 -24.24 -8.68
CA PRO A 269 -5.90 -24.98 -7.96
C PRO A 269 -7.26 -24.89 -8.67
N GLU A 270 -7.96 -26.01 -8.75
CA GLU A 270 -9.27 -26.09 -9.39
C GLU A 270 -10.38 -25.47 -8.54
N ARG A 271 -10.27 -25.57 -7.22
CA ARG A 271 -11.24 -25.03 -6.28
C ARG A 271 -10.64 -23.88 -5.51
N LEU A 272 -11.34 -22.74 -5.53
CA LEU A 272 -10.97 -21.54 -4.80
C LEU A 272 -11.64 -21.57 -3.42
N LYS A 273 -10.85 -21.51 -2.37
CA LYS A 273 -11.34 -21.32 -1.00
C LYS A 273 -11.43 -19.83 -0.72
N VAL A 274 -12.63 -19.26 -0.68
CA VAL A 274 -12.82 -17.79 -0.70
C VAL A 274 -12.78 -17.15 0.69
N GLY A 275 -13.01 -17.89 1.78
CA GLY A 275 -13.01 -17.36 3.15
C GLY A 275 -14.28 -16.58 3.51
N LEU A 276 -14.35 -16.12 4.78
CA LEU A 276 -15.49 -15.38 5.33
C LEU A 276 -15.35 -13.86 5.14
N PRO A 277 -16.47 -13.10 5.04
CA PRO A 277 -16.45 -11.63 4.95
C PRO A 277 -15.69 -10.95 6.09
N SER A 278 -15.86 -11.40 7.31
CA SER A 278 -15.18 -10.83 8.48
C SER A 278 -13.65 -11.05 8.47
N GLU A 279 -13.17 -12.09 7.81
CA GLU A 279 -11.73 -12.34 7.63
C GLU A 279 -11.12 -11.37 6.62
N LEU A 280 -11.85 -11.02 5.56
CA LEU A 280 -11.40 -10.05 4.56
C LEU A 280 -11.05 -8.71 5.23
N LEU A 281 -11.91 -8.22 6.13
CA LEU A 281 -11.68 -6.98 6.88
C LEU A 281 -10.41 -7.03 7.74
N LYS A 282 -10.11 -8.18 8.34
CA LYS A 282 -8.93 -8.36 9.19
C LYS A 282 -7.64 -8.55 8.40
N ARG A 283 -7.73 -9.15 7.20
CA ARG A 283 -6.57 -9.56 6.41
C ARG A 283 -6.08 -8.48 5.45
N ARG A 284 -6.96 -7.68 4.88
CA ARG A 284 -6.58 -6.63 3.92
C ARG A 284 -5.91 -5.45 4.63
N PRO A 285 -4.62 -5.19 4.35
CA PRO A 285 -3.90 -4.09 4.99
C PRO A 285 -4.46 -2.70 4.64
N ASP A 286 -4.98 -2.52 3.42
CA ASP A 286 -5.60 -1.27 2.97
C ASP A 286 -6.90 -0.94 3.71
N LEU A 287 -7.71 -1.95 4.06
CA LEU A 287 -8.89 -1.79 4.91
C LEU A 287 -8.49 -1.42 6.33
N ARG A 288 -7.49 -2.10 6.89
CA ARG A 288 -6.94 -1.80 8.22
C ARG A 288 -6.34 -0.39 8.26
N GLN A 289 -5.61 0.02 7.23
CA GLN A 289 -5.12 1.39 7.10
C GLN A 289 -6.26 2.41 7.16
N SER A 290 -7.33 2.18 6.40
CA SER A 290 -8.50 3.06 6.36
C SER A 290 -9.22 3.11 7.71
N GLU A 291 -9.36 1.98 8.42
CA GLU A 291 -9.89 1.90 9.79
C GLU A 291 -9.04 2.73 10.76
N GLN A 292 -7.71 2.61 10.71
CA GLN A 292 -6.83 3.39 11.58
C GLN A 292 -6.90 4.89 11.24
N THR A 293 -7.11 5.25 9.97
CA THR A 293 -7.33 6.65 9.56
C THR A 293 -8.63 7.20 10.16
N LEU A 294 -9.69 6.42 10.17
CA LEU A 294 -10.93 6.77 10.86
C LEU A 294 -10.69 6.98 12.37
N ARG A 295 -9.98 6.08 13.04
CA ARG A 295 -9.64 6.21 14.46
C ARG A 295 -8.79 7.46 14.75
N ALA A 296 -7.91 7.85 13.81
CA ALA A 296 -7.14 9.09 13.93
C ALA A 296 -8.06 10.32 13.83
N ALA A 297 -9.04 10.31 12.93
CA ALA A 297 -10.04 11.37 12.78
C ALA A 297 -10.96 11.49 14.03
N GLU A 298 -11.39 10.36 14.61
CA GLU A 298 -12.11 10.30 15.88
C GLU A 298 -11.30 10.93 17.03
N ALA A 299 -10.01 10.60 17.09
CA ALA A 299 -9.11 11.18 18.09
C ALA A 299 -8.92 12.69 17.87
N ALA A 300 -8.80 13.15 16.63
CA ALA A 300 -8.72 14.57 16.28
C ALA A 300 -10.00 15.33 16.69
N MET A 301 -11.17 14.72 16.52
CA MET A 301 -12.43 15.28 17.00
C MET A 301 -12.45 15.35 18.54
N GLY A 302 -11.93 14.32 19.23
CA GLY A 302 -11.76 14.33 20.68
C GLY A 302 -10.85 15.46 21.15
N MET A 303 -9.73 15.72 20.47
CA MET A 303 -8.84 16.86 20.71
C MET A 303 -9.57 18.19 20.55
N ALA A 304 -10.28 18.37 19.42
CA ALA A 304 -11.03 19.60 19.14
C ALA A 304 -12.16 19.85 20.17
N SER A 305 -12.74 18.79 20.73
CA SER A 305 -13.69 18.88 21.83
C SER A 305 -13.02 19.32 23.14
N ALA A 306 -11.87 18.71 23.47
CA ALA A 306 -11.12 19.02 24.70
C ALA A 306 -10.49 20.43 24.63
N ASP A 307 -10.07 20.92 23.47
CA ASP A 307 -9.52 22.29 23.28
C ASP A 307 -10.52 23.42 23.60
N ARG A 308 -11.79 23.10 23.81
CA ARG A 308 -12.82 24.06 24.21
C ARG A 308 -12.74 24.45 25.68
N PHE A 309 -12.08 23.66 26.49
CA PHE A 309 -11.93 23.84 27.95
C PHE A 309 -10.61 24.56 28.28
N PRO A 310 -10.51 25.12 29.53
CA PRO A 310 -9.28 25.77 30.00
C PRO A 310 -8.10 24.80 30.05
N ARG A 311 -6.89 25.29 29.81
CA ARG A 311 -5.65 24.57 30.07
C ARG A 311 -5.15 24.87 31.48
N ILE A 312 -4.69 23.84 32.15
CA ILE A 312 -4.14 23.93 33.49
C ILE A 312 -2.67 23.48 33.42
N THR A 313 -1.78 24.38 33.80
CA THR A 313 -0.34 24.11 33.84
C THR A 313 0.17 24.26 35.25
N PHE A 314 0.92 23.27 35.74
CA PHE A 314 1.70 23.34 36.94
C PHE A 314 3.15 23.66 36.60
N SER A 315 3.79 24.57 37.35
CA SER A 315 5.19 24.93 37.19
C SER A 315 5.93 24.96 38.54
N LEU A 316 7.16 24.49 38.50
CA LEU A 316 8.11 24.58 39.61
C LEU A 316 9.42 25.12 38.99
N THR A 317 9.90 26.23 39.55
CA THR A 317 11.20 26.81 39.13
C THR A 317 12.06 27.02 40.37
N GLY A 318 13.31 26.70 40.27
CA GLY A 318 14.31 26.99 41.29
C GLY A 318 15.64 27.36 40.67
N GLY A 319 16.37 28.19 41.36
CA GLY A 319 17.65 28.66 40.79
C GLY A 319 18.34 29.68 41.68
N TRP A 320 19.23 30.42 41.04
CA TRP A 320 20.01 31.50 41.62
C TRP A 320 19.94 32.66 40.69
N GLU A 321 19.89 33.89 41.30
CA GLU A 321 19.78 35.14 40.60
C GLU A 321 20.54 36.21 41.36
N ASN A 322 21.40 36.98 40.68
CA ASN A 322 22.22 38.05 41.29
C ASN A 322 22.73 39.05 40.26
N ASP A 323 23.06 40.25 40.68
CA ASP A 323 23.57 41.34 39.85
C ASP A 323 25.02 41.10 39.43
N ASP A 324 25.78 40.23 40.15
CA ASP A 324 27.15 39.92 39.86
C ASP A 324 27.47 38.43 39.84
N LEU A 325 28.51 38.05 39.06
CA LEU A 325 28.91 36.64 38.87
C LEU A 325 29.44 36.00 40.17
N LYS A 326 30.05 36.79 41.06
CA LYS A 326 30.64 36.26 42.32
C LYS A 326 29.56 35.94 43.35
N GLY A 327 28.45 36.68 43.29
CA GLY A 327 27.28 36.49 44.17
C GLY A 327 26.24 35.54 43.61
N LEU A 328 26.36 35.05 42.39
CA LEU A 328 25.32 34.31 41.69
C LEU A 328 24.73 33.15 42.54
N PHE A 329 25.56 32.35 43.18
CA PHE A 329 25.11 31.19 43.95
C PHE A 329 24.74 31.55 45.43
N SER A 330 24.81 32.80 45.83
CA SER A 330 24.46 33.25 47.17
C SER A 330 22.98 33.61 47.37
N SER A 331 22.24 33.77 46.26
CA SER A 331 20.82 34.18 46.25
C SER A 331 19.93 33.12 45.64
N PRO A 332 19.66 31.96 46.32
CA PRO A 332 18.76 30.95 45.84
C PRO A 332 17.30 31.39 45.92
N PHE A 333 16.53 31.04 44.87
CA PHE A 333 15.09 31.21 44.89
C PHE A 333 14.34 29.94 44.51
N SER A 334 13.08 29.83 44.87
CA SER A 334 12.16 28.80 44.42
C SER A 334 10.76 29.36 44.21
N TYR A 335 10.13 28.94 43.13
CA TYR A 335 8.78 29.35 42.81
C TYR A 335 7.93 28.14 42.44
N VAL A 336 6.74 28.01 43.04
CA VAL A 336 5.72 27.02 42.72
C VAL A 336 4.50 27.76 42.21
N GLY A 337 4.09 27.46 40.99
CA GLY A 337 2.97 28.15 40.36
C GLY A 337 2.00 27.19 39.69
N GLY A 338 0.79 27.64 39.55
CA GLY A 338 -0.24 27.01 38.73
C GLY A 338 -0.94 28.07 37.89
N SER A 339 -1.15 27.80 36.64
CA SER A 339 -1.91 28.70 35.77
C SER A 339 -3.11 27.99 35.17
N LEU A 340 -4.22 28.70 35.07
CA LEU A 340 -5.43 28.28 34.34
C LEU A 340 -5.69 29.31 33.25
N VAL A 341 -5.53 28.87 32.00
CA VAL A 341 -5.69 29.73 30.83
C VAL A 341 -6.94 29.30 30.06
N SER A 342 -7.90 30.20 29.94
CA SER A 342 -9.12 30.01 29.14
C SER A 342 -9.38 31.23 28.29
N PRO A 343 -9.50 31.09 26.97
CA PRO A 343 -9.95 32.20 26.13
C PRO A 343 -11.43 32.48 26.41
N LEU A 344 -11.71 33.68 26.93
CA LEU A 344 -13.08 34.11 27.27
C LEU A 344 -13.89 34.36 25.99
N PHE A 345 -13.27 34.94 24.96
CA PHE A 345 -13.88 35.17 23.66
C PHE A 345 -12.99 34.66 22.54
N SER A 346 -13.56 33.87 21.64
CA SER A 346 -12.88 33.34 20.44
C SER A 346 -13.72 33.50 19.17
N PHE A 347 -14.75 34.34 19.19
CA PHE A 347 -15.62 34.63 18.04
C PHE A 347 -16.09 33.37 17.29
N GLY A 348 -16.41 32.30 17.99
CA GLY A 348 -16.85 31.05 17.38
C GLY A 348 -15.75 30.13 16.88
N LYS A 349 -14.46 30.53 16.92
CA LYS A 349 -13.31 29.75 16.39
C LYS A 349 -13.26 28.32 16.92
N LYS A 350 -13.38 28.10 18.23
CA LYS A 350 -13.35 26.75 18.86
C LYS A 350 -14.56 25.89 18.46
N LYS A 351 -15.75 26.52 18.34
CA LYS A 351 -16.96 25.83 17.85
C LYS A 351 -16.80 25.42 16.38
N ALA A 352 -16.23 26.29 15.54
CA ALA A 352 -15.96 26.01 14.13
C ALA A 352 -14.92 24.88 13.96
N LYS A 353 -13.82 24.90 14.74
CA LYS A 353 -12.82 23.80 14.76
C LYS A 353 -13.45 22.46 15.11
N TYR A 354 -14.32 22.41 16.14
CA TYR A 354 -15.00 21.18 16.49
C TYR A 354 -15.95 20.70 15.37
N LYS A 355 -16.72 21.60 14.76
CA LYS A 355 -17.57 21.24 13.62
C LYS A 355 -16.77 20.73 12.42
N ALA A 356 -15.61 21.34 12.13
CA ALA A 356 -14.71 20.89 11.08
C ALA A 356 -14.16 19.48 11.37
N ALA A 357 -13.73 19.23 12.63
CA ALA A 357 -13.25 17.92 13.03
C ALA A 357 -14.35 16.84 13.00
N LEU A 358 -15.61 17.21 13.31
CA LEU A 358 -16.76 16.32 13.19
C LEU A 358 -17.01 15.93 11.73
N ALA A 359 -17.03 16.91 10.82
CA ALA A 359 -17.19 16.66 9.38
C ALA A 359 -16.04 15.80 8.80
N ALA A 360 -14.79 16.05 9.24
CA ALA A 360 -13.65 15.23 8.84
C ALA A 360 -13.75 13.78 9.35
N CYS A 361 -14.35 13.57 10.53
CA CYS A 361 -14.63 12.23 11.05
C CYS A 361 -15.73 11.52 10.23
N ASP A 362 -16.79 12.23 9.84
CA ASP A 362 -17.84 11.70 8.97
C ASP A 362 -17.27 11.35 7.57
N GLU A 363 -16.41 12.19 7.01
CA GLU A 363 -15.70 11.94 5.76
C GLU A 363 -14.83 10.66 5.86
N ALA A 364 -14.03 10.54 6.91
CA ALA A 364 -13.18 9.36 7.13
C ALA A 364 -14.00 8.06 7.28
N ARG A 365 -15.20 8.14 7.92
CA ARG A 365 -16.12 7.03 8.03
C ARG A 365 -16.66 6.59 6.67
N LEU A 366 -17.13 7.53 5.86
CA LEU A 366 -17.66 7.24 4.52
C LEU A 366 -16.57 6.67 3.59
N ASN A 367 -15.33 7.19 3.70
CA ASN A 367 -14.18 6.67 2.96
C ASN A 367 -13.85 5.22 3.37
N TYR A 368 -13.96 4.88 4.66
CA TYR A 368 -13.79 3.52 5.14
C TYR A 368 -14.89 2.58 4.60
N GLU A 369 -16.15 3.00 4.68
CA GLU A 369 -17.30 2.24 4.14
C GLU A 369 -17.14 1.99 2.62
N GLN A 370 -16.78 3.05 1.87
CA GLN A 370 -16.49 2.93 0.44
C GLN A 370 -15.36 1.94 0.15
N LYS A 371 -14.28 1.99 0.94
CA LYS A 371 -13.14 1.07 0.78
C LYS A 371 -13.53 -0.38 1.03
N VAL A 372 -14.44 -0.63 1.97
CA VAL A 372 -15.01 -1.97 2.21
C VAL A 372 -15.80 -2.44 0.99
N LEU A 373 -16.67 -1.61 0.41
CA LEU A 373 -17.43 -1.96 -0.80
C LEU A 373 -16.49 -2.27 -1.98
N GLU A 374 -15.45 -1.46 -2.18
CA GLU A 374 -14.41 -1.70 -3.19
C GLU A 374 -13.74 -3.06 -3.00
N ALA A 375 -13.36 -3.40 -1.76
CA ALA A 375 -12.72 -4.67 -1.47
C ALA A 375 -13.61 -5.88 -1.80
N PHE A 376 -14.90 -5.82 -1.48
CA PHE A 376 -15.86 -6.86 -1.87
C PHE A 376 -16.01 -6.97 -3.38
N ARG A 377 -16.11 -5.83 -4.09
CA ARG A 377 -16.15 -5.83 -5.55
C ARG A 377 -14.89 -6.46 -6.14
N GLU A 378 -13.70 -6.07 -5.70
CA GLU A 378 -12.42 -6.61 -6.19
C GLU A 378 -12.32 -8.13 -6.04
N VAL A 379 -12.76 -8.68 -4.89
CA VAL A 379 -12.76 -10.14 -4.70
C VAL A 379 -13.73 -10.83 -5.65
N ASN A 380 -14.94 -10.29 -5.81
CA ASN A 380 -15.94 -10.86 -6.72
C ASN A 380 -15.46 -10.81 -8.18
N ASP A 381 -14.93 -9.67 -8.62
CA ASP A 381 -14.37 -9.48 -9.96
C ASP A 381 -13.22 -10.46 -10.21
N ALA A 382 -12.30 -10.61 -9.25
CA ALA A 382 -11.18 -11.54 -9.35
C ALA A 382 -11.64 -13.02 -9.45
N VAL A 383 -12.66 -13.43 -8.68
CA VAL A 383 -13.22 -14.78 -8.76
C VAL A 383 -13.89 -15.05 -10.10
N VAL A 384 -14.69 -14.09 -10.60
CA VAL A 384 -15.34 -14.19 -11.91
C VAL A 384 -14.29 -14.28 -13.02
N THR A 385 -13.29 -13.38 -12.98
CA THR A 385 -12.18 -13.37 -13.94
C THR A 385 -11.44 -14.70 -13.94
N TYR A 386 -11.01 -15.19 -12.77
CA TYR A 386 -10.28 -16.45 -12.67
C TYR A 386 -11.06 -17.64 -13.25
N ARG A 387 -12.37 -17.76 -12.96
CA ARG A 387 -13.20 -18.83 -13.53
C ARG A 387 -13.27 -18.76 -15.05
N ASN A 388 -13.47 -17.55 -15.60
CA ASN A 388 -13.63 -17.35 -17.04
C ASN A 388 -12.32 -17.57 -17.80
N VAL A 389 -11.16 -17.07 -17.29
CA VAL A 389 -9.87 -17.28 -17.97
C VAL A 389 -9.47 -18.76 -17.98
N ARG A 390 -9.78 -19.51 -16.92
CA ARG A 390 -9.57 -20.98 -16.90
C ARG A 390 -10.39 -21.70 -17.97
N THR A 391 -11.66 -21.36 -18.09
CA THR A 391 -12.52 -21.90 -19.13
C THR A 391 -11.99 -21.53 -20.52
N ALA A 392 -11.60 -20.28 -20.72
CA ALA A 392 -11.01 -19.81 -21.95
C ALA A 392 -9.70 -20.53 -22.29
N ALA A 393 -8.82 -20.76 -21.31
CA ALA A 393 -7.56 -21.49 -21.51
C ALA A 393 -7.81 -22.96 -21.94
N ALA A 394 -8.83 -23.63 -21.35
CA ALA A 394 -9.21 -24.97 -21.79
C ALA A 394 -9.69 -24.98 -23.25
N LEU A 395 -10.61 -24.09 -23.62
CA LEU A 395 -11.12 -23.97 -24.99
C LEU A 395 -10.02 -23.58 -26.01
N LYS A 396 -9.05 -22.73 -25.61
CA LYS A 396 -7.90 -22.37 -26.44
C LYS A 396 -6.94 -23.55 -26.65
N ARG A 397 -6.84 -24.45 -25.67
CA ARG A 397 -6.05 -25.68 -25.79
C ARG A 397 -6.69 -26.63 -26.82
N ASP A 398 -8.01 -26.80 -26.77
CA ASP A 398 -8.75 -27.61 -27.75
C ASP A 398 -8.62 -27.00 -29.16
N LEU A 399 -8.75 -25.66 -29.26
CA LEU A 399 -8.55 -24.96 -30.55
C LEU A 399 -7.15 -25.17 -31.10
N GLN A 400 -6.12 -25.08 -30.28
CA GLN A 400 -4.72 -25.28 -30.70
C GLN A 400 -4.49 -26.72 -31.20
N GLN A 401 -5.05 -27.73 -30.52
CA GLN A 401 -4.96 -29.12 -30.93
C GLN A 401 -5.68 -29.36 -32.27
N ALA A 402 -6.89 -28.82 -32.43
CA ALA A 402 -7.64 -28.93 -33.69
C ALA A 402 -6.90 -28.23 -34.87
N ALA A 403 -6.36 -27.03 -34.63
CA ALA A 403 -5.60 -26.27 -35.62
C ALA A 403 -4.29 -26.98 -36.00
N GLN A 404 -3.62 -27.63 -35.05
CA GLN A 404 -2.45 -28.46 -35.32
C GLN A 404 -2.81 -29.61 -36.27
N LYS A 405 -3.88 -30.32 -35.97
CA LYS A 405 -4.35 -31.45 -36.81
C LYS A 405 -4.74 -30.97 -38.21
N TYR A 406 -5.36 -29.78 -38.30
CA TYR A 406 -5.70 -29.16 -39.58
C TYR A 406 -4.45 -28.89 -40.46
N VAL A 407 -3.36 -28.35 -39.89
CA VAL A 407 -2.10 -28.14 -40.60
C VAL A 407 -1.52 -29.47 -41.09
N GLU A 408 -1.47 -30.51 -40.26
CA GLU A 408 -0.95 -31.83 -40.64
C GLU A 408 -1.72 -32.40 -41.83
N LEU A 409 -3.05 -32.36 -41.79
CA LEU A 409 -3.90 -32.85 -42.87
C LEU A 409 -3.79 -32.02 -44.16
N ALA A 410 -3.78 -30.67 -44.02
CA ALA A 410 -3.63 -29.79 -45.17
C ALA A 410 -2.28 -29.98 -45.89
N GLN A 411 -1.19 -30.16 -45.16
CA GLN A 411 0.10 -30.47 -45.74
C GLN A 411 0.08 -31.82 -46.51
N LEU A 412 -0.49 -32.87 -45.89
CA LEU A 412 -0.61 -34.18 -46.55
C LEU A 412 -1.42 -34.11 -47.85
N GLN A 413 -2.57 -33.43 -47.84
CA GLN A 413 -3.45 -33.27 -48.98
C GLN A 413 -2.78 -32.44 -50.10
N TYR A 414 -2.03 -31.42 -49.75
CA TYR A 414 -1.27 -30.62 -50.71
C TYR A 414 -0.17 -31.42 -51.38
N PHE A 415 0.58 -32.25 -50.62
CA PHE A 415 1.60 -33.13 -51.23
C PHE A 415 1.00 -34.14 -52.18
N ASN A 416 -0.23 -34.62 -51.95
CA ASN A 416 -0.98 -35.52 -52.82
C ASN A 416 -1.76 -34.82 -53.94
N GLY A 417 -1.65 -33.47 -54.07
CA GLY A 417 -2.30 -32.69 -55.12
C GLY A 417 -3.81 -32.51 -54.95
N VAL A 418 -4.37 -32.75 -53.75
CA VAL A 418 -5.81 -32.68 -53.48
C VAL A 418 -6.28 -31.24 -53.18
N ILE A 419 -5.43 -30.41 -52.60
CA ILE A 419 -5.75 -29.01 -52.27
C ILE A 419 -4.67 -28.05 -52.78
N ASN A 420 -4.99 -26.74 -52.80
CA ASN A 420 -4.09 -25.69 -53.21
C ASN A 420 -3.14 -25.29 -52.06
N TYR A 421 -2.01 -24.64 -52.43
CA TYR A 421 -1.06 -24.09 -51.44
C TYR A 421 -1.67 -23.06 -50.53
N LEU A 422 -2.67 -22.29 -51.01
CA LEU A 422 -3.40 -21.31 -50.20
C LEU A 422 -4.10 -21.94 -48.98
N ASP A 423 -4.63 -23.17 -49.14
CA ASP A 423 -5.28 -23.90 -48.05
C ASP A 423 -4.27 -24.30 -46.95
N VAL A 424 -3.03 -24.63 -47.37
CA VAL A 424 -1.93 -24.90 -46.42
C VAL A 424 -1.55 -23.63 -45.64
N LEU A 425 -1.45 -22.49 -46.35
CA LEU A 425 -1.16 -21.21 -45.71
C LEU A 425 -2.25 -20.80 -44.73
N ASP A 426 -3.55 -20.99 -45.06
CA ASP A 426 -4.65 -20.74 -44.17
C ASP A 426 -4.58 -21.61 -42.89
N ALA A 427 -4.34 -22.91 -43.05
CA ALA A 427 -4.16 -23.81 -41.92
C ALA A 427 -2.99 -23.40 -41.03
N GLN A 428 -1.84 -23.01 -41.64
CA GLN A 428 -0.67 -22.56 -40.89
C GLN A 428 -0.93 -21.24 -40.13
N ARG A 429 -1.68 -20.28 -40.71
CA ARG A 429 -2.08 -19.04 -40.01
C ARG A 429 -2.96 -19.38 -38.80
N LYS A 430 -4.00 -20.19 -38.99
CA LYS A 430 -4.90 -20.62 -37.92
C LYS A 430 -4.17 -21.31 -36.76
N TYR A 431 -3.18 -22.16 -37.10
CA TYR A 431 -2.37 -22.82 -36.09
C TYR A 431 -1.46 -21.85 -35.34
N PHE A 432 -0.81 -20.93 -36.07
CA PHE A 432 -0.01 -19.87 -35.47
C PHE A 432 -0.84 -19.00 -34.49
N ASP A 433 -2.00 -18.53 -34.93
CA ASP A 433 -2.92 -17.72 -34.12
C ASP A 433 -3.42 -18.50 -32.89
N ALA A 434 -3.68 -19.79 -33.06
CA ALA A 434 -4.11 -20.67 -31.94
C ALA A 434 -2.99 -20.87 -30.91
N GLN A 435 -1.72 -20.99 -31.34
CA GLN A 435 -0.57 -21.11 -30.43
C GLN A 435 -0.38 -19.82 -29.63
N ILE A 436 -0.41 -18.65 -30.27
CA ILE A 436 -0.33 -17.35 -29.61
C ILE A 436 -1.51 -17.17 -28.66
N GLY A 437 -2.72 -17.52 -29.13
CA GLY A 437 -3.94 -17.44 -28.33
C GLY A 437 -3.91 -18.30 -27.07
N LEU A 438 -3.34 -19.52 -27.15
CA LEU A 438 -3.14 -20.39 -25.99
C LEU A 438 -2.09 -19.84 -25.04
N SER A 439 -0.94 -19.37 -25.54
CA SER A 439 0.12 -18.76 -24.72
C SER A 439 -0.41 -17.59 -23.91
N ASN A 440 -1.18 -16.70 -24.54
CA ASN A 440 -1.83 -15.58 -23.87
C ASN A 440 -2.86 -16.02 -22.81
N ALA A 441 -3.68 -17.03 -23.13
CA ALA A 441 -4.68 -17.55 -22.19
C ALA A 441 -4.05 -18.18 -20.93
N VAL A 442 -2.93 -18.89 -21.09
CA VAL A 442 -2.16 -19.45 -19.96
C VAL A 442 -1.56 -18.32 -19.11
N ARG A 443 -0.99 -17.30 -19.74
CA ARG A 443 -0.54 -16.09 -19.03
C ARG A 443 -1.69 -15.47 -18.21
N ASP A 444 -2.83 -15.25 -18.84
CA ASP A 444 -4.00 -14.61 -18.20
C ASP A 444 -4.53 -15.44 -17.01
N GLU A 445 -4.42 -16.76 -17.07
CA GLU A 445 -4.74 -17.65 -15.95
C GLU A 445 -3.80 -17.41 -14.75
N HIS A 446 -2.50 -17.26 -14.98
CA HIS A 446 -1.53 -16.91 -13.94
C HIS A 446 -1.77 -15.51 -13.37
N LEU A 447 -2.02 -14.51 -14.21
CA LEU A 447 -2.30 -13.14 -13.77
C LEU A 447 -3.59 -13.05 -12.94
N ALA A 448 -4.66 -13.73 -13.38
CA ALA A 448 -5.91 -13.76 -12.62
C ALA A 448 -5.75 -14.41 -11.23
N MET A 449 -4.83 -15.38 -11.08
CA MET A 449 -4.49 -15.95 -9.79
C MET A 449 -3.74 -14.95 -8.89
N VAL A 450 -2.81 -14.18 -9.44
CA VAL A 450 -2.11 -13.10 -8.73
C VAL A 450 -3.12 -12.05 -8.22
N ASP A 451 -4.03 -11.62 -9.10
CA ASP A 451 -5.06 -10.64 -8.76
C ASP A 451 -6.02 -11.13 -7.69
N LEU A 452 -6.47 -12.38 -7.80
CA LEU A 452 -7.32 -13.00 -6.79
C LEU A 452 -6.63 -13.06 -5.42
N TYR A 453 -5.36 -13.39 -5.40
CA TYR A 453 -4.58 -13.45 -4.17
C TYR A 453 -4.42 -12.07 -3.53
N LYS A 454 -4.09 -11.04 -4.33
CA LYS A 454 -4.02 -9.64 -3.91
C LYS A 454 -5.37 -9.17 -3.36
N ALA A 455 -6.48 -9.42 -4.08
CA ALA A 455 -7.82 -9.01 -3.67
C ALA A 455 -8.22 -9.59 -2.31
N ARG A 456 -7.72 -10.76 -1.94
CA ARG A 456 -7.99 -11.44 -0.67
C ARG A 456 -7.08 -11.01 0.48
N GLY A 457 -6.13 -10.11 0.23
CA GLY A 457 -5.21 -9.60 1.24
C GLY A 457 -4.07 -10.56 1.60
N GLY A 458 -3.67 -11.43 0.65
CA GLY A 458 -2.54 -12.32 0.83
C GLY A 458 -1.18 -11.65 0.60
N GLY A 459 -0.09 -12.28 1.08
CA GLY A 459 1.29 -11.88 0.73
C GLY A 459 2.04 -11.00 1.74
N TRP A 460 1.47 -10.67 2.89
CA TRP A 460 2.14 -9.86 3.92
C TRP A 460 2.29 -10.55 5.28
N GLY A 461 1.53 -11.63 5.52
CA GLY A 461 1.46 -12.33 6.81
C GLY A 461 2.50 -13.44 7.01
N VAL A 462 3.48 -13.56 6.12
CA VAL A 462 4.58 -14.53 6.32
C VAL A 462 5.57 -13.90 7.27
N GLU A 463 5.43 -14.19 8.57
CA GLU A 463 6.50 -13.95 9.53
C GLU A 463 7.71 -14.76 9.08
N ARG A 464 8.85 -14.08 8.88
CA ARG A 464 10.14 -14.74 8.76
C ARG A 464 10.46 -15.29 10.16
N GLU A 465 10.42 -16.62 10.32
CA GLU A 465 11.07 -17.29 11.45
C GLU A 465 12.57 -17.01 11.49
#